data_5fb87be9345367861c8145c3007834d5
#
_entry.id   5fb87be9345367861c8145c3007834d5
#
_cell.length_a   1.000
_cell.length_b   1.000
_cell.length_c   1.000
_cell.angle_alpha   90.00
_cell.angle_beta   90.00
_cell.angle_gamma   90.00
#
_symmetry.space_group_name_H-M   'P 1'
#
loop_
_entity.id
_entity.type
_entity.pdbx_description
1 polymer ?
#
loop_
_entity_poly.entity_id
_entity_poly.type
_entity_poly.pdbx_seq_one_letter_code
_entity_poly.pdbx_strand_id
1 'polypeptide(L)'
;FISVRNRLCFPVTILSVLIVLLTGCATGLQPVDAALEVSPAPSQAMQWQELEAIRQDVWFHVLNVGREALDWRLRAIDSAVESIDMQTFIWDLDGSGAAIKQHLLAAAERGVFVRVLVDDSFILDADQELLDIDHHPGIELKVFNPYKRRSSHAALRETLNLGDFHRLDHRMHNKVMVTDNRVAVLGGRNLADHYFGYDENDNFRDMEVVAGGPIVHELADGFDLYWNNGWSFPVAAVMEQRSRPGSPEPVSMDDTLRPEMHREQSAQERLDDWIRLARSAHSGTARLLLDAPPTDNPAAPQQAPVQVGQQLVDVIDAATREVWLISAYLIPTLELEQAIQRALERGVEVRILTNSINSNNHLTAHSAYRKHVRQLVEMGVDVHEV
;
A
#
# COMPACT_ATOMS: atom_id res chain seq x y z
N PHE A 1 -33.29 60.78 28.61
CA PHE A 1 -33.69 59.36 28.64
C PHE A 1 -34.09 58.92 27.27
N ILE A 2 -33.15 58.34 26.49
CA ILE A 2 -33.45 57.64 25.27
C ILE A 2 -32.75 56.28 25.33
N SER A 3 -33.52 55.21 25.46
CA SER A 3 -33.09 53.82 25.46
C SER A 3 -33.02 53.36 24.00
N VAL A 4 -31.85 53.09 23.49
CA VAL A 4 -31.66 52.40 22.20
C VAL A 4 -31.37 50.93 22.49
N ARG A 5 -32.38 50.07 22.31
CA ARG A 5 -32.22 48.60 22.25
C ARG A 5 -31.83 48.21 20.81
N ASN A 6 -30.55 48.05 20.55
CA ASN A 6 -30.10 47.33 19.35
C ASN A 6 -30.32 45.83 19.54
N ARG A 7 -31.35 45.31 18.93
CA ARG A 7 -31.49 43.87 18.71
C ARG A 7 -30.62 43.47 17.52
N LEU A 8 -29.50 42.82 17.77
CA LEU A 8 -28.76 42.07 16.76
C LEU A 8 -29.61 40.84 16.37
N CYS A 9 -30.43 40.99 15.36
CA CYS A 9 -30.98 39.86 14.62
C CYS A 9 -29.90 39.35 13.65
N PHE A 10 -29.05 38.44 14.09
CA PHE A 10 -28.29 37.62 13.16
C PHE A 10 -29.29 36.70 12.43
N PRO A 11 -29.29 36.68 11.12
CA PRO A 11 -30.29 35.94 10.39
C PRO A 11 -30.06 34.44 10.54
N VAL A 12 -30.97 33.79 11.26
CA VAL A 12 -31.12 32.32 11.35
C VAL A 12 -31.19 31.68 9.95
N THR A 13 -31.54 32.44 8.93
CA THR A 13 -31.58 32.07 7.53
C THR A 13 -30.18 31.70 6.95
N ILE A 14 -29.08 32.30 7.38
CA ILE A 14 -27.75 31.95 6.88
C ILE A 14 -27.30 30.59 7.41
N LEU A 15 -27.61 30.29 8.67
CA LEU A 15 -27.30 28.99 9.26
C LEU A 15 -28.13 27.86 8.62
N SER A 16 -29.40 28.13 8.30
CA SER A 16 -30.30 27.18 7.62
C SER A 16 -29.87 26.89 6.18
N VAL A 17 -29.37 27.88 5.45
CA VAL A 17 -28.85 27.71 4.09
C VAL A 17 -27.51 26.95 4.11
N LEU A 18 -26.66 27.17 5.11
CA LEU A 18 -25.43 26.42 5.25
C LEU A 18 -25.69 24.93 5.58
N ILE A 19 -26.70 24.64 6.39
CA ILE A 19 -27.11 23.26 6.73
C ILE A 19 -27.72 22.56 5.50
N VAL A 20 -28.49 23.24 4.68
CA VAL A 20 -29.09 22.67 3.45
C VAL A 20 -28.03 22.41 2.37
N LEU A 21 -26.98 23.23 2.29
CA LEU A 21 -25.83 22.99 1.39
C LEU A 21 -24.94 21.80 1.84
N LEU A 22 -25.01 21.42 3.11
CA LEU A 22 -24.31 20.25 3.66
C LEU A 22 -25.09 18.94 3.45
N THR A 23 -26.38 19.00 3.09
CA THR A 23 -27.22 17.83 2.77
C THR A 23 -27.32 17.53 1.28
N GLY A 24 -26.42 18.08 0.45
CA GLY A 24 -26.24 17.64 -0.93
C GLY A 24 -26.08 16.12 -0.95
N CYS A 25 -26.90 15.44 -1.77
CA CYS A 25 -26.99 13.99 -1.90
C CYS A 25 -25.59 13.35 -1.97
N ALA A 26 -25.03 12.96 -0.82
CA ALA A 26 -24.05 11.91 -0.81
C ALA A 26 -24.82 10.67 -1.23
N THR A 27 -24.70 10.25 -2.47
CA THR A 27 -25.05 8.89 -2.88
C THR A 27 -24.17 8.02 -1.99
N GLY A 28 -24.77 7.45 -0.95
CA GLY A 28 -24.03 6.70 0.06
C GLY A 28 -23.39 5.50 -0.63
N LEU A 29 -22.07 5.50 -0.75
CA LEU A 29 -21.35 4.28 -1.11
C LEU A 29 -21.80 3.20 -0.14
N GLN A 30 -22.40 2.15 -0.68
CA GLN A 30 -22.76 0.95 0.08
C GLN A 30 -21.77 -0.14 -0.29
N PRO A 31 -21.39 -1.00 0.66
CA PRO A 31 -20.51 -2.13 0.36
C PRO A 31 -20.99 -2.89 -0.88
N VAL A 32 -20.05 -3.28 -1.73
CA VAL A 32 -20.37 -4.01 -2.97
C VAL A 32 -20.40 -5.49 -2.68
N ASP A 33 -21.56 -6.11 -2.97
CA ASP A 33 -21.67 -7.58 -3.00
C ASP A 33 -21.35 -8.04 -4.43
N ALA A 34 -20.06 -8.19 -4.71
CA ALA A 34 -19.56 -8.62 -6.01
C ALA A 34 -19.31 -10.14 -6.02
N ALA A 35 -19.33 -10.71 -7.23
CA ALA A 35 -18.85 -12.08 -7.41
C ALA A 35 -17.38 -12.18 -6.96
N LEU A 36 -17.04 -13.28 -6.29
CA LEU A 36 -15.66 -13.51 -5.88
C LEU A 36 -14.76 -13.71 -7.10
N GLU A 37 -13.75 -12.89 -7.21
CA GLU A 37 -12.69 -12.98 -8.20
C GLU A 37 -11.46 -13.59 -7.54
N VAL A 38 -10.87 -14.58 -8.15
CA VAL A 38 -9.72 -15.31 -7.59
C VAL A 38 -8.53 -15.13 -8.51
N SER A 39 -7.36 -14.92 -7.92
CA SER A 39 -6.09 -14.88 -8.66
C SER A 39 -5.93 -16.12 -9.53
N PRO A 40 -5.44 -15.98 -10.76
CA PRO A 40 -5.21 -17.13 -11.65
C PRO A 40 -4.30 -18.17 -11.01
N ALA A 41 -4.46 -19.43 -11.42
CA ALA A 41 -3.51 -20.46 -11.06
C ALA A 41 -2.09 -20.06 -11.52
N PRO A 42 -1.03 -20.60 -10.87
CA PRO A 42 0.34 -20.29 -11.28
C PRO A 42 0.57 -20.55 -12.75
N SER A 43 1.09 -19.54 -13.46
CA SER A 43 1.34 -19.61 -14.90
C SER A 43 2.24 -20.78 -15.27
N GLN A 44 1.87 -21.48 -16.34
CA GLN A 44 2.62 -22.60 -16.91
C GLN A 44 3.54 -22.16 -18.06
N ALA A 45 3.78 -20.86 -18.21
CA ALA A 45 4.71 -20.36 -19.22
C ALA A 45 6.12 -20.93 -19.00
N MET A 46 6.81 -21.21 -20.13
CA MET A 46 8.10 -21.91 -20.12
C MET A 46 9.13 -21.21 -19.22
N GLN A 47 9.20 -19.90 -19.24
CA GLN A 47 10.12 -19.11 -18.38
C GLN A 47 9.93 -19.37 -16.89
N TRP A 48 8.71 -19.53 -16.43
CA TRP A 48 8.41 -19.81 -15.03
C TRP A 48 8.69 -21.26 -14.66
N GLN A 49 8.46 -22.18 -15.58
CA GLN A 49 8.84 -23.59 -15.40
C GLN A 49 10.37 -23.75 -15.28
N GLU A 50 11.15 -23.00 -16.08
CA GLU A 50 12.61 -22.98 -15.97
C GLU A 50 13.09 -22.43 -14.64
N LEU A 51 12.45 -21.35 -14.13
CA LEU A 51 12.74 -20.80 -12.81
C LEU A 51 12.40 -21.81 -11.70
N GLU A 52 11.23 -22.46 -11.77
CA GLU A 52 10.79 -23.47 -10.81
C GLU A 52 11.70 -24.71 -10.82
N ALA A 53 12.23 -25.11 -11.97
CA ALA A 53 13.21 -26.18 -12.07
C ALA A 53 14.52 -25.91 -11.31
N ILE A 54 14.85 -24.62 -11.09
CA ILE A 54 16.02 -24.19 -10.34
C ILE A 54 15.71 -24.09 -8.83
N ARG A 55 14.53 -23.57 -8.46
CA ARG A 55 14.13 -23.32 -7.07
C ARG A 55 12.65 -23.65 -6.89
N GLN A 56 12.35 -24.66 -6.07
CA GLN A 56 10.98 -25.05 -5.68
C GLN A 56 10.64 -24.66 -4.23
N ASP A 57 11.66 -24.35 -3.44
CA ASP A 57 11.50 -23.89 -2.06
C ASP A 57 11.07 -22.41 -2.01
N VAL A 58 10.69 -21.93 -0.85
CA VAL A 58 10.53 -20.50 -0.62
C VAL A 58 11.91 -19.84 -0.67
N TRP A 59 12.02 -18.84 -1.51
CA TRP A 59 13.22 -18.01 -1.63
C TRP A 59 12.89 -16.53 -1.64
N PHE A 60 13.83 -15.71 -1.22
CA PHE A 60 13.68 -14.27 -1.23
C PHE A 60 15.02 -13.57 -1.44
N HIS A 61 14.94 -12.43 -2.09
CA HIS A 61 16.04 -11.50 -2.29
C HIS A 61 15.67 -10.14 -1.72
N VAL A 62 16.56 -9.57 -0.89
CA VAL A 62 16.30 -8.31 -0.19
C VAL A 62 16.68 -7.13 -1.07
N LEU A 63 15.78 -6.17 -1.23
CA LEU A 63 15.94 -4.94 -2.00
C LEU A 63 16.09 -3.75 -1.05
N ASN A 64 17.32 -3.45 -0.64
CA ASN A 64 17.62 -2.32 0.24
C ASN A 64 17.78 -0.98 -0.48
N VAL A 65 18.09 -1.02 -1.78
CA VAL A 65 18.31 0.17 -2.60
C VAL A 65 17.05 0.48 -3.41
N GLY A 66 16.53 1.73 -3.31
CA GLY A 66 15.28 2.11 -3.96
C GLY A 66 15.30 1.91 -5.48
N ARG A 67 16.39 2.33 -6.15
CA ARG A 67 16.53 2.14 -7.61
C ARG A 67 16.51 0.68 -8.04
N GLU A 68 17.15 -0.20 -7.27
CA GLU A 68 17.09 -1.63 -7.49
C GLU A 68 15.68 -2.18 -7.28
N ALA A 69 14.98 -1.68 -6.28
CA ALA A 69 13.59 -2.07 -5.99
C ALA A 69 12.65 -1.69 -7.13
N LEU A 70 12.81 -0.50 -7.72
CA LEU A 70 12.05 -0.11 -8.92
C LEU A 70 12.42 -0.99 -10.12
N ASP A 71 13.71 -1.21 -10.37
CA ASP A 71 14.18 -2.05 -11.49
C ASP A 71 13.57 -3.46 -11.43
N TRP A 72 13.54 -4.11 -10.25
CA TRP A 72 12.91 -5.42 -10.10
C TRP A 72 11.39 -5.40 -10.23
N ARG A 73 10.72 -4.31 -9.84
CA ARG A 73 9.29 -4.15 -10.11
C ARG A 73 9.00 -4.06 -11.60
N LEU A 74 9.73 -3.21 -12.33
CA LEU A 74 9.56 -3.07 -13.78
C LEU A 74 9.87 -4.39 -14.48
N ARG A 75 10.94 -5.12 -14.08
CA ARG A 75 11.26 -6.46 -14.61
C ARG A 75 10.16 -7.47 -14.36
N ALA A 76 9.53 -7.45 -13.18
CA ALA A 76 8.44 -8.35 -12.87
C ALA A 76 7.22 -8.06 -13.77
N ILE A 77 6.88 -6.77 -13.97
CA ILE A 77 5.81 -6.35 -14.88
C ILE A 77 6.12 -6.78 -16.33
N ASP A 78 7.35 -6.55 -16.79
CA ASP A 78 7.76 -6.87 -18.16
C ASP A 78 7.84 -8.40 -18.43
N SER A 79 8.03 -9.19 -17.38
CA SER A 79 8.08 -10.64 -17.44
C SER A 79 6.71 -11.30 -17.38
N ALA A 80 5.65 -10.56 -17.02
CA ALA A 80 4.30 -11.08 -16.94
C ALA A 80 3.80 -11.56 -18.29
N VAL A 81 3.11 -12.71 -18.29
CA VAL A 81 2.49 -13.33 -19.48
C VAL A 81 1.01 -13.60 -19.31
N GLU A 82 0.50 -13.72 -18.08
CA GLU A 82 -0.90 -14.03 -17.78
C GLU A 82 -1.54 -12.99 -16.85
N SER A 83 -0.91 -12.65 -15.73
CA SER A 83 -1.54 -11.79 -14.74
C SER A 83 -0.56 -10.94 -13.90
N ILE A 84 -1.03 -9.79 -13.48
CA ILE A 84 -0.39 -8.95 -12.46
C ILE A 84 -1.46 -8.51 -11.46
N ASP A 85 -1.23 -8.77 -10.17
CA ASP A 85 -2.04 -8.27 -9.06
C ASP A 85 -1.20 -7.29 -8.25
N MET A 86 -1.59 -6.02 -8.20
CA MET A 86 -0.84 -4.97 -7.52
C MET A 86 -1.69 -4.27 -6.49
N GLN A 87 -1.19 -4.19 -5.26
CA GLN A 87 -1.81 -3.52 -4.13
C GLN A 87 -0.84 -2.50 -3.55
N THR A 88 -1.29 -1.25 -3.37
CA THR A 88 -0.46 -0.17 -2.82
C THR A 88 -1.27 0.83 -2.01
N PHE A 89 -0.61 1.48 -1.05
CA PHE A 89 -1.21 2.52 -0.23
C PHE A 89 -1.11 3.91 -0.87
N ILE A 90 0.05 4.25 -1.44
CA ILE A 90 0.27 5.48 -2.19
C ILE A 90 0.71 5.15 -3.60
N TRP A 91 0.12 5.80 -4.57
CA TRP A 91 0.59 5.81 -5.95
C TRP A 91 0.59 7.26 -6.46
N ASP A 92 1.74 7.89 -6.39
CA ASP A 92 1.98 9.19 -6.99
C ASP A 92 2.36 8.98 -8.46
N LEU A 93 1.80 9.79 -9.35
CA LEU A 93 2.10 9.71 -10.78
C LEU A 93 3.29 10.62 -11.16
N ASP A 94 4.31 10.62 -10.31
CA ASP A 94 5.62 11.21 -10.56
C ASP A 94 6.47 10.32 -11.49
N GLY A 95 7.79 10.53 -11.57
CA GLY A 95 8.65 9.78 -12.48
C GLY A 95 8.56 8.26 -12.31
N SER A 96 8.66 7.77 -11.08
CA SER A 96 8.62 6.33 -10.77
C SER A 96 7.20 5.74 -10.91
N GLY A 97 6.19 6.46 -10.42
CA GLY A 97 4.81 6.00 -10.54
C GLY A 97 4.28 6.04 -11.97
N ALA A 98 4.72 7.03 -12.77
CA ALA A 98 4.42 7.10 -14.20
C ALA A 98 5.09 5.96 -14.98
N ALA A 99 6.34 5.61 -14.63
CA ALA A 99 7.03 4.46 -15.22
C ALA A 99 6.27 3.17 -14.96
N ILE A 100 5.88 2.91 -13.69
CA ILE A 100 5.09 1.73 -13.34
C ILE A 100 3.77 1.71 -14.14
N LYS A 101 3.06 2.86 -14.22
CA LYS A 101 1.84 2.97 -15.04
C LYS A 101 2.08 2.54 -16.49
N GLN A 102 3.13 3.05 -17.13
CA GLN A 102 3.43 2.73 -18.52
C GLN A 102 3.76 1.26 -18.73
N HIS A 103 4.54 0.65 -17.83
CA HIS A 103 4.86 -0.78 -17.90
C HIS A 103 3.61 -1.66 -17.69
N LEU A 104 2.68 -1.28 -16.79
CA LEU A 104 1.41 -1.98 -16.60
C LEU A 104 0.52 -1.89 -17.85
N LEU A 105 0.41 -0.70 -18.46
CA LEU A 105 -0.32 -0.53 -19.72
C LEU A 105 0.32 -1.36 -20.83
N ALA A 106 1.65 -1.33 -20.97
CA ALA A 106 2.36 -2.16 -21.95
C ALA A 106 2.20 -3.67 -21.68
N ALA A 107 2.07 -4.10 -20.42
CA ALA A 107 1.76 -5.49 -20.09
C ALA A 107 0.33 -5.85 -20.52
N ALA A 108 -0.64 -4.99 -20.28
CA ALA A 108 -2.02 -5.19 -20.73
C ALA A 108 -2.15 -5.22 -22.26
N GLU A 109 -1.39 -4.39 -22.99
CA GLU A 109 -1.29 -4.46 -24.46
C GLU A 109 -0.72 -5.79 -24.96
N ARG A 110 0.13 -6.46 -24.17
CA ARG A 110 0.61 -7.82 -24.45
C ARG A 110 -0.42 -8.91 -24.15
N GLY A 111 -1.58 -8.55 -23.59
CA GLY A 111 -2.64 -9.48 -23.21
C GLY A 111 -2.57 -9.97 -21.76
N VAL A 112 -1.72 -9.37 -20.93
CA VAL A 112 -1.66 -9.65 -19.49
C VAL A 112 -2.87 -9.04 -18.81
N PHE A 113 -3.57 -9.80 -17.96
CA PHE A 113 -4.65 -9.26 -17.13
C PHE A 113 -4.09 -8.59 -15.88
N VAL A 114 -4.43 -7.33 -15.66
CA VAL A 114 -3.87 -6.51 -14.58
C VAL A 114 -4.97 -6.10 -13.61
N ARG A 115 -4.81 -6.41 -12.34
CA ARG A 115 -5.66 -5.92 -11.26
C ARG A 115 -4.86 -4.98 -10.36
N VAL A 116 -5.37 -3.79 -10.12
CA VAL A 116 -4.73 -2.78 -9.27
C VAL A 116 -5.68 -2.36 -8.17
N LEU A 117 -5.25 -2.47 -6.91
CA LEU A 117 -5.97 -2.00 -5.74
C LEU A 117 -5.19 -0.90 -5.04
N VAL A 118 -5.78 0.29 -4.95
CA VAL A 118 -5.18 1.45 -4.29
C VAL A 118 -6.01 1.91 -3.10
N ASP A 119 -5.36 2.42 -2.05
CA ASP A 119 -6.07 3.08 -0.94
C ASP A 119 -6.41 4.52 -1.30
N ASP A 120 -7.57 5.02 -0.88
CA ASP A 120 -8.03 6.37 -1.23
C ASP A 120 -7.36 7.51 -0.44
N SER A 121 -6.53 7.22 0.55
CA SER A 121 -6.00 8.25 1.47
C SER A 121 -5.21 9.34 0.76
N PHE A 122 -4.40 8.98 -0.21
CA PHE A 122 -3.46 9.88 -0.88
C PHE A 122 -3.79 10.15 -2.36
N ILE A 123 -4.92 9.64 -2.86
CA ILE A 123 -5.41 9.99 -4.20
C ILE A 123 -6.13 11.34 -4.09
N LEU A 124 -5.44 12.42 -4.39
CA LEU A 124 -6.01 13.77 -4.27
C LEU A 124 -6.38 14.37 -5.63
N ASP A 125 -5.51 14.30 -6.61
CA ASP A 125 -5.67 14.93 -7.93
C ASP A 125 -5.48 13.94 -9.11
N ALA A 126 -5.35 12.65 -8.83
CA ALA A 126 -5.10 11.60 -9.82
C ALA A 126 -6.36 10.89 -10.33
N ASP A 127 -7.56 11.40 -10.02
CA ASP A 127 -8.83 10.75 -10.37
C ASP A 127 -8.94 10.46 -11.88
N GLN A 128 -8.54 11.41 -12.71
CA GLN A 128 -8.65 11.26 -14.16
C GLN A 128 -7.63 10.26 -14.71
N GLU A 129 -6.40 10.31 -14.20
CA GLU A 129 -5.33 9.39 -14.59
C GLU A 129 -5.66 7.94 -14.21
N LEU A 130 -6.28 7.72 -13.05
CA LEU A 130 -6.71 6.38 -12.64
C LEU A 130 -7.88 5.88 -13.48
N LEU A 131 -8.83 6.76 -13.84
CA LEU A 131 -9.89 6.44 -14.79
C LEU A 131 -9.33 6.12 -16.17
N ASP A 132 -8.33 6.87 -16.65
CA ASP A 132 -7.69 6.63 -17.94
C ASP A 132 -6.97 5.26 -17.97
N ILE A 133 -6.38 4.83 -16.86
CA ILE A 133 -5.78 3.49 -16.71
C ILE A 133 -6.87 2.40 -16.75
N ASP A 134 -7.96 2.57 -16.01
CA ASP A 134 -9.08 1.63 -15.92
C ASP A 134 -9.86 1.48 -17.24
N HIS A 135 -9.75 2.46 -18.15
CA HIS A 135 -10.34 2.37 -19.49
C HIS A 135 -9.66 1.32 -20.38
N HIS A 136 -8.47 0.86 -20.05
CA HIS A 136 -7.80 -0.21 -20.81
C HIS A 136 -8.48 -1.56 -20.51
N PRO A 137 -8.95 -2.31 -21.54
CA PRO A 137 -9.75 -3.52 -21.34
C PRO A 137 -9.02 -4.67 -20.63
N GLY A 138 -7.70 -4.62 -20.55
CA GLY A 138 -6.87 -5.58 -19.81
C GLY A 138 -6.53 -5.15 -18.39
N ILE A 139 -7.06 -4.02 -17.91
CA ILE A 139 -6.78 -3.51 -16.56
C ILE A 139 -8.09 -3.30 -15.80
N GLU A 140 -8.15 -3.79 -14.57
CA GLU A 140 -9.19 -3.48 -13.60
C GLU A 140 -8.58 -2.74 -12.43
N LEU A 141 -9.14 -1.58 -12.09
CA LEU A 141 -8.67 -0.76 -10.99
C LEU A 141 -9.78 -0.56 -9.95
N LYS A 142 -9.49 -0.93 -8.71
CA LYS A 142 -10.37 -0.69 -7.56
C LYS A 142 -9.71 0.25 -6.56
N VAL A 143 -10.57 1.00 -5.84
CA VAL A 143 -10.19 1.88 -4.74
C VAL A 143 -10.70 1.29 -3.44
N PHE A 144 -9.80 1.05 -2.49
CA PHE A 144 -10.17 0.54 -1.17
C PHE A 144 -10.61 1.66 -0.25
N ASN A 145 -11.73 1.44 0.44
CA ASN A 145 -12.28 2.28 1.50
C ASN A 145 -12.37 3.78 1.12
N PRO A 146 -13.04 4.13 0.00
CA PRO A 146 -13.06 5.49 -0.53
C PRO A 146 -13.79 6.46 0.38
N TYR A 147 -13.38 7.73 0.32
CA TYR A 147 -14.11 8.82 0.95
C TYR A 147 -15.45 9.03 0.25
N LYS A 148 -16.53 9.13 1.03
CA LYS A 148 -17.89 9.40 0.50
C LYS A 148 -17.99 10.78 -0.15
N ARG A 149 -17.21 11.74 0.33
CA ARG A 149 -17.15 13.11 -0.21
C ARG A 149 -15.71 13.42 -0.58
N ARG A 150 -15.46 13.45 -1.87
CA ARG A 150 -14.13 13.69 -2.42
C ARG A 150 -13.82 15.18 -2.53
N SER A 151 -12.56 15.54 -2.38
CA SER A 151 -12.00 16.88 -2.59
C SER A 151 -10.52 16.74 -2.86
N SER A 152 -9.98 17.56 -3.75
CA SER A 152 -8.55 17.68 -4.00
C SER A 152 -7.76 18.27 -2.82
N HIS A 153 -8.46 18.86 -1.84
CA HIS A 153 -7.84 19.40 -0.62
C HIS A 153 -8.02 18.42 0.54
N ALA A 154 -6.93 17.82 1.01
CA ALA A 154 -6.95 16.80 2.07
C ALA A 154 -7.72 17.23 3.31
N ALA A 155 -7.45 18.43 3.87
CA ALA A 155 -8.12 18.94 5.06
C ALA A 155 -9.63 19.14 4.87
N LEU A 156 -10.06 19.55 3.67
CA LEU A 156 -11.48 19.68 3.35
C LEU A 156 -12.14 18.31 3.22
N ARG A 157 -11.45 17.35 2.57
CA ARG A 157 -11.92 15.96 2.43
C ARG A 157 -12.13 15.31 3.79
N GLU A 158 -11.19 15.44 4.71
CA GLU A 158 -11.32 14.94 6.08
C GLU A 158 -12.48 15.59 6.82
N THR A 159 -12.60 16.93 6.74
CA THR A 159 -13.68 17.68 7.39
C THR A 159 -15.06 17.28 6.89
N LEU A 160 -15.20 17.07 5.59
CA LEU A 160 -16.47 16.66 4.97
C LEU A 160 -16.89 15.23 5.36
N ASN A 161 -15.97 14.41 5.84
CA ASN A 161 -16.19 13.01 6.19
C ASN A 161 -16.05 12.72 7.70
N LEU A 162 -16.02 13.73 8.56
CA LEU A 162 -15.88 13.57 10.03
C LEU A 162 -16.89 12.59 10.65
N GLY A 163 -18.10 12.48 10.08
CA GLY A 163 -19.12 11.53 10.55
C GLY A 163 -18.85 10.06 10.18
N ASP A 164 -17.84 9.79 9.35
CA ASP A 164 -17.46 8.47 8.85
C ASP A 164 -16.06 8.04 9.33
N PHE A 165 -15.50 8.78 10.29
CA PHE A 165 -14.13 8.62 10.77
C PHE A 165 -13.80 7.19 11.18
N HIS A 166 -14.73 6.50 11.87
CA HIS A 166 -14.52 5.13 12.32
C HIS A 166 -14.22 4.15 11.17
N ARG A 167 -14.92 4.29 10.04
CA ARG A 167 -14.66 3.48 8.85
C ARG A 167 -13.35 3.91 8.17
N LEU A 168 -13.14 5.22 8.06
CA LEU A 168 -11.99 5.80 7.37
C LEU A 168 -10.65 5.60 8.11
N ASP A 169 -10.69 5.24 9.39
CA ASP A 169 -9.49 4.89 10.16
C ASP A 169 -8.91 3.53 9.76
N HIS A 170 -9.69 2.68 9.09
CA HIS A 170 -9.25 1.40 8.58
C HIS A 170 -8.67 1.55 7.17
N ARG A 171 -7.36 1.79 7.07
CA ARG A 171 -6.66 1.97 5.79
C ARG A 171 -5.91 0.69 5.38
N MET A 172 -5.84 0.48 4.08
CA MET A 172 -5.08 -0.61 3.49
C MET A 172 -3.61 -0.17 3.32
N HIS A 173 -2.75 -0.58 4.24
CA HIS A 173 -1.33 -0.21 4.18
C HIS A 173 -0.44 -1.25 3.49
N ASN A 174 -1.02 -2.26 2.88
CA ASN A 174 -0.34 -3.33 2.18
C ASN A 174 0.33 -2.82 0.90
N LYS A 175 1.51 -3.34 0.60
CA LYS A 175 2.25 -3.06 -0.63
C LYS A 175 2.82 -4.36 -1.17
N VAL A 176 2.14 -4.90 -2.17
CA VAL A 176 2.49 -6.17 -2.78
C VAL A 176 2.17 -6.12 -4.27
N MET A 177 3.01 -6.75 -5.07
CA MET A 177 2.76 -7.03 -6.47
C MET A 177 3.07 -8.50 -6.74
N VAL A 178 2.09 -9.23 -7.23
CA VAL A 178 2.21 -10.64 -7.62
C VAL A 178 2.18 -10.72 -9.14
N THR A 179 3.13 -11.42 -9.73
CA THR A 179 3.23 -11.61 -11.18
C THR A 179 3.06 -13.09 -11.51
N ASP A 180 2.07 -13.38 -12.35
CA ASP A 180 1.77 -14.73 -12.87
C ASP A 180 1.58 -15.79 -11.77
N ASN A 181 1.33 -15.36 -10.52
CA ASN A 181 1.30 -16.21 -9.33
C ASN A 181 2.59 -17.06 -9.15
N ARG A 182 3.74 -16.52 -9.60
CA ARG A 182 5.08 -17.16 -9.60
C ARG A 182 6.11 -16.40 -8.80
N VAL A 183 6.08 -15.10 -8.87
CA VAL A 183 6.97 -14.21 -8.13
C VAL A 183 6.19 -13.06 -7.53
N ALA A 184 6.71 -12.50 -6.44
CA ALA A 184 6.10 -11.34 -5.81
C ALA A 184 7.17 -10.33 -5.38
N VAL A 185 6.81 -9.05 -5.40
CA VAL A 185 7.56 -7.95 -4.77
C VAL A 185 6.72 -7.37 -3.67
N LEU A 186 7.25 -7.33 -2.44
CA LEU A 186 6.51 -6.82 -1.29
C LEU A 186 7.44 -6.13 -0.30
N GLY A 187 6.89 -5.18 0.46
CA GLY A 187 7.64 -4.45 1.49
C GLY A 187 7.03 -3.12 1.91
N GLY A 188 7.87 -2.17 2.30
CA GLY A 188 7.41 -0.87 2.83
C GLY A 188 7.23 0.22 1.78
N ARG A 189 7.83 0.10 0.58
CA ARG A 189 7.82 1.17 -0.43
C ARG A 189 6.47 1.36 -1.08
N ASN A 190 6.00 2.60 -1.09
CA ASN A 190 4.93 3.04 -1.97
C ASN A 190 5.48 3.38 -3.37
N LEU A 191 4.60 3.77 -4.29
CA LEU A 191 4.94 4.07 -5.67
C LEU A 191 5.11 5.59 -5.83
N ALA A 192 6.29 6.08 -5.50
CA ALA A 192 6.67 7.49 -5.67
C ALA A 192 8.20 7.65 -5.65
N ASP A 193 8.71 8.73 -6.28
CA ASP A 193 10.13 9.00 -6.48
C ASP A 193 10.96 8.96 -5.19
N HIS A 194 10.42 9.49 -4.11
CA HIS A 194 11.12 9.52 -2.81
C HIS A 194 11.28 8.14 -2.15
N TYR A 195 10.53 7.11 -2.55
CA TYR A 195 10.77 5.73 -2.12
C TYR A 195 11.83 5.02 -2.95
N PHE A 196 12.05 5.48 -4.19
CA PHE A 196 12.98 4.84 -5.12
C PHE A 196 14.31 5.59 -5.29
N GLY A 197 14.50 6.70 -4.58
CA GLY A 197 15.76 7.46 -4.60
C GLY A 197 15.89 8.39 -5.80
N TYR A 198 14.77 8.90 -6.30
CA TYR A 198 14.70 9.82 -7.43
C TYR A 198 14.23 11.23 -7.07
N ASP A 199 13.75 11.45 -5.84
CA ASP A 199 13.45 12.80 -5.38
C ASP A 199 14.73 13.61 -5.15
N GLU A 200 14.70 14.91 -5.47
CA GLU A 200 15.87 15.79 -5.36
C GLU A 200 16.15 16.24 -3.92
N ASN A 201 15.14 16.22 -3.05
CA ASN A 201 15.23 16.78 -1.71
C ASN A 201 15.28 15.69 -0.63
N ASP A 202 14.30 14.78 -0.66
CA ASP A 202 14.08 13.82 0.40
C ASP A 202 13.86 12.40 -0.14
N ASN A 203 14.71 11.45 0.25
CA ASN A 203 14.55 10.06 -0.11
C ASN A 203 14.46 9.18 1.13
N PHE A 204 13.43 8.33 1.16
CA PHE A 204 13.24 7.40 2.26
C PHE A 204 14.16 6.19 2.13
N ARG A 205 14.59 5.69 3.28
CA ARG A 205 15.20 4.37 3.38
C ARG A 205 14.12 3.38 3.76
N ASP A 206 13.93 2.40 2.92
CA ASP A 206 12.94 1.35 3.12
C ASP A 206 13.44 0.04 2.55
N MET A 207 12.76 -1.06 2.83
CA MET A 207 13.15 -2.40 2.43
C MET A 207 12.00 -3.12 1.77
N GLU A 208 12.33 -3.85 0.70
CA GLU A 208 11.43 -4.77 0.04
C GLU A 208 12.13 -6.11 -0.19
N VAL A 209 11.35 -7.09 -0.57
CA VAL A 209 11.86 -8.38 -1.02
C VAL A 209 11.21 -8.78 -2.34
N VAL A 210 11.99 -9.42 -3.19
CA VAL A 210 11.46 -10.29 -4.24
C VAL A 210 11.34 -11.68 -3.63
N ALA A 211 10.20 -12.30 -3.76
CA ALA A 211 9.92 -13.64 -3.27
C ALA A 211 9.45 -14.58 -4.37
N GLY A 212 9.73 -15.86 -4.22
CA GLY A 212 9.22 -16.91 -5.08
C GLY A 212 8.99 -18.20 -4.32
N GLY A 213 8.40 -19.18 -5.01
CA GLY A 213 8.00 -20.45 -4.41
C GLY A 213 6.62 -20.37 -3.73
N PRO A 214 6.27 -21.33 -2.86
CA PRO A 214 4.92 -21.49 -2.32
C PRO A 214 4.31 -20.28 -1.64
N ILE A 215 5.12 -19.39 -1.04
CA ILE A 215 4.64 -18.20 -0.35
C ILE A 215 3.90 -17.22 -1.28
N VAL A 216 4.16 -17.29 -2.58
CA VAL A 216 3.51 -16.40 -3.57
C VAL A 216 2.00 -16.64 -3.63
N HIS A 217 1.55 -17.89 -3.43
CA HIS A 217 0.13 -18.20 -3.37
C HIS A 217 -0.56 -17.58 -2.16
N GLU A 218 0.10 -17.60 -0.99
CA GLU A 218 -0.44 -16.94 0.20
C GLU A 218 -0.55 -15.42 -0.01
N LEU A 219 0.39 -14.82 -0.74
CA LEU A 219 0.35 -13.40 -1.10
C LEU A 219 -0.78 -13.08 -2.08
N ALA A 220 -1.01 -13.95 -3.07
CA ALA A 220 -2.13 -13.82 -4.00
C ALA A 220 -3.48 -13.96 -3.29
N ASP A 221 -3.63 -14.94 -2.39
CA ASP A 221 -4.82 -15.10 -1.54
C ASP A 221 -5.04 -13.86 -0.65
N GLY A 222 -3.96 -13.29 -0.13
CA GLY A 222 -3.99 -12.05 0.64
C GLY A 222 -4.45 -10.85 -0.18
N PHE A 223 -4.04 -10.74 -1.44
CA PHE A 223 -4.54 -9.74 -2.36
C PHE A 223 -6.04 -9.94 -2.64
N ASP A 224 -6.47 -11.17 -2.96
CA ASP A 224 -7.87 -11.51 -3.25
C ASP A 224 -8.81 -11.18 -2.07
N LEU A 225 -8.33 -11.35 -0.84
CA LEU A 225 -9.09 -11.00 0.37
C LEU A 225 -9.48 -9.51 0.41
N TYR A 226 -8.55 -8.62 0.01
CA TYR A 226 -8.81 -7.19 -0.07
C TYR A 226 -9.54 -6.80 -1.35
N TRP A 227 -9.20 -7.42 -2.47
CA TRP A 227 -9.83 -7.17 -3.77
C TRP A 227 -11.34 -7.44 -3.75
N ASN A 228 -11.74 -8.54 -3.09
CA ASN A 228 -13.13 -8.96 -2.96
C ASN A 228 -13.85 -8.36 -1.74
N ASN A 229 -13.21 -7.47 -0.99
CA ASN A 229 -13.86 -6.82 0.14
C ASN A 229 -14.96 -5.86 -0.35
N GLY A 230 -16.09 -5.80 0.35
CA GLY A 230 -17.20 -4.91 0.01
C GLY A 230 -16.84 -3.41 -0.01
N TRP A 231 -15.72 -3.00 0.58
CA TRP A 231 -15.19 -1.64 0.53
C TRP A 231 -14.14 -1.44 -0.58
N SER A 232 -13.95 -2.40 -1.47
CA SER A 232 -13.15 -2.27 -2.69
C SER A 232 -14.05 -1.97 -3.88
N PHE A 233 -14.07 -0.71 -4.32
CA PHE A 233 -14.97 -0.22 -5.36
C PHE A 233 -14.24 -0.08 -6.69
N PRO A 234 -14.84 -0.44 -7.84
CA PRO A 234 -14.32 -0.02 -9.13
C PRO A 234 -14.09 1.49 -9.16
N VAL A 235 -12.97 1.93 -9.73
CA VAL A 235 -12.62 3.36 -9.76
C VAL A 235 -13.70 4.21 -10.40
N ALA A 236 -14.36 3.71 -11.46
CA ALA A 236 -15.46 4.38 -12.14
C ALA A 236 -16.71 4.59 -11.26
N ALA A 237 -16.88 3.85 -10.17
CA ALA A 237 -17.97 4.04 -9.22
C ALA A 237 -17.66 5.11 -8.16
N VAL A 238 -16.38 5.45 -7.97
CA VAL A 238 -15.90 6.37 -6.93
C VAL A 238 -15.55 7.74 -7.50
N MET A 239 -14.98 7.78 -8.70
CA MET A 239 -14.43 8.99 -9.30
C MET A 239 -15.37 9.55 -10.36
N GLU A 240 -15.59 10.87 -10.32
CA GLU A 240 -16.39 11.54 -11.34
C GLU A 240 -15.62 11.62 -12.66
N GLN A 241 -16.23 11.11 -13.72
CA GLN A 241 -15.70 11.29 -15.08
C GLN A 241 -15.72 12.78 -15.44
N ARG A 242 -14.57 13.40 -15.44
CA ARG A 242 -14.37 14.69 -16.12
C ARG A 242 -14.28 14.36 -17.59
N SER A 243 -15.34 14.67 -18.35
CA SER A 243 -15.47 14.34 -19.78
C SER A 243 -14.21 14.76 -20.56
N ARG A 244 -13.35 13.79 -20.90
CA ARG A 244 -12.39 13.92 -21.99
C ARG A 244 -12.93 13.11 -23.16
N PRO A 245 -13.24 13.73 -24.32
CA PRO A 245 -13.52 12.96 -25.53
C PRO A 245 -12.19 12.45 -26.10
N GLY A 246 -12.01 11.15 -26.11
CA GLY A 246 -10.89 10.51 -26.78
C GLY A 246 -10.86 9.01 -26.45
N SER A 247 -10.74 8.16 -27.47
CA SER A 247 -10.32 6.79 -27.28
C SER A 247 -8.91 6.80 -26.68
N PRO A 248 -8.55 5.84 -25.77
CA PRO A 248 -7.18 5.74 -25.30
C PRO A 248 -6.25 5.62 -26.50
N GLU A 249 -5.29 6.53 -26.61
CA GLU A 249 -4.20 6.41 -27.59
C GLU A 249 -3.39 5.16 -27.23
N PRO A 250 -2.87 4.42 -28.23
CA PRO A 250 -1.93 3.33 -27.96
C PRO A 250 -0.79 3.84 -27.08
N VAL A 251 -0.48 3.10 -26.03
CA VAL A 251 0.58 3.49 -25.10
C VAL A 251 1.92 3.34 -25.80
N SER A 252 2.49 4.47 -26.24
CA SER A 252 3.93 4.52 -26.50
C SER A 252 4.64 4.80 -25.19
N MET A 253 5.74 4.09 -24.91
CA MET A 253 6.59 4.45 -23.77
C MET A 253 7.01 5.92 -23.92
N ASP A 254 6.81 6.67 -22.88
CA ASP A 254 7.08 8.12 -22.89
C ASP A 254 8.60 8.36 -22.90
N ASP A 255 9.10 9.02 -23.95
CA ASP A 255 10.51 9.38 -24.09
C ASP A 255 11.02 10.31 -22.96
N THR A 256 10.12 10.85 -22.12
CA THR A 256 10.48 11.66 -20.95
C THR A 256 10.90 10.83 -19.74
N LEU A 257 10.62 9.51 -19.72
CA LEU A 257 11.09 8.64 -18.66
C LEU A 257 12.62 8.59 -18.64
N ARG A 258 13.16 8.46 -17.44
CA ARG A 258 14.61 8.30 -17.28
C ARG A 258 15.10 7.04 -18.02
N PRO A 259 16.27 7.08 -18.68
CA PRO A 259 16.77 5.94 -19.49
C PRO A 259 16.83 4.60 -18.74
N GLU A 260 17.11 4.64 -17.44
CA GLU A 260 17.13 3.45 -16.60
C GLU A 260 15.75 2.84 -16.35
N MET A 261 14.66 3.61 -16.57
CA MET A 261 13.26 3.16 -16.51
C MET A 261 12.75 2.67 -17.86
N HIS A 262 13.53 2.90 -18.92
CA HIS A 262 13.31 2.45 -20.29
C HIS A 262 14.24 1.30 -20.60
N ARG A 263 13.88 0.07 -20.23
CA ARG A 263 14.74 -1.05 -20.50
C ARG A 263 14.09 -2.03 -21.46
N GLU A 264 14.47 -1.96 -22.71
CA GLU A 264 14.15 -3.01 -23.66
C GLU A 264 15.04 -4.23 -23.40
N GLN A 265 14.44 -5.31 -22.91
CA GLN A 265 15.08 -6.61 -22.74
C GLN A 265 14.34 -7.67 -23.54
N SER A 266 15.09 -8.55 -24.17
CA SER A 266 14.52 -9.76 -24.76
C SER A 266 13.96 -10.68 -23.65
N ALA A 267 13.05 -11.58 -24.02
CA ALA A 267 12.51 -12.57 -23.08
C ALA A 267 13.63 -13.43 -22.45
N GLN A 268 14.67 -13.76 -23.22
CA GLN A 268 15.81 -14.54 -22.72
C GLN A 268 16.63 -13.76 -21.69
N GLU A 269 16.90 -12.49 -21.92
CA GLU A 269 17.63 -11.66 -20.94
C GLU A 269 16.85 -11.52 -19.64
N ARG A 270 15.52 -11.33 -19.69
CA ARG A 270 14.68 -11.30 -18.49
C ARG A 270 14.73 -12.63 -17.73
N LEU A 271 14.63 -13.75 -18.43
CA LEU A 271 14.73 -15.09 -17.83
C LEU A 271 16.10 -15.28 -17.16
N ASP A 272 17.19 -14.92 -17.85
CA ASP A 272 18.56 -15.03 -17.30
C ASP A 272 18.73 -14.18 -16.04
N ASP A 273 18.09 -13.00 -15.97
CA ASP A 273 18.08 -12.15 -14.78
C ASP A 273 17.33 -12.84 -13.63
N TRP A 274 16.15 -13.41 -13.87
CA TRP A 274 15.39 -14.17 -12.87
C TRP A 274 16.18 -15.38 -12.35
N ILE A 275 16.82 -16.12 -13.25
CA ILE A 275 17.65 -17.27 -12.89
C ILE A 275 18.84 -16.86 -12.01
N ARG A 276 19.51 -15.76 -12.36
CA ARG A 276 20.61 -15.22 -11.53
C ARG A 276 20.12 -14.81 -10.13
N LEU A 277 18.99 -14.09 -10.09
CA LEU A 277 18.39 -13.68 -8.82
C LEU A 277 18.06 -14.89 -7.95
N ALA A 278 17.30 -15.84 -8.47
CA ALA A 278 16.88 -17.03 -7.73
C ALA A 278 18.07 -17.86 -7.21
N ARG A 279 19.14 -17.97 -7.98
CA ARG A 279 20.38 -18.68 -7.55
C ARG A 279 21.10 -17.99 -6.40
N SER A 280 21.06 -16.66 -6.34
CA SER A 280 21.68 -15.86 -5.29
C SER A 280 20.77 -15.60 -4.10
N ALA A 281 19.49 -15.85 -4.24
CA ALA A 281 18.47 -15.59 -3.23
C ALA A 281 18.62 -16.51 -2.01
N HIS A 282 18.17 -16.02 -0.88
CA HIS A 282 18.14 -16.79 0.36
C HIS A 282 16.98 -17.80 0.35
N SER A 283 17.19 -18.98 0.90
CA SER A 283 16.12 -19.95 1.17
C SER A 283 15.71 -19.88 2.63
N GLY A 284 14.46 -20.21 2.90
CA GLY A 284 13.97 -20.29 4.27
C GLY A 284 12.51 -20.73 4.33
N THR A 285 12.02 -20.87 5.55
CA THR A 285 10.59 -20.95 5.80
C THR A 285 10.04 -19.54 5.90
N ALA A 286 8.91 -19.28 5.26
CA ALA A 286 8.19 -18.03 5.37
C ALA A 286 6.74 -18.29 5.77
N ARG A 287 6.13 -17.33 6.41
CA ARG A 287 4.72 -17.30 6.75
C ARG A 287 4.20 -15.89 6.52
N LEU A 288 3.09 -15.76 5.82
CA LEU A 288 2.41 -14.49 5.66
C LEU A 288 1.68 -14.13 6.96
N LEU A 289 1.90 -12.92 7.44
CA LEU A 289 1.12 -12.29 8.50
C LEU A 289 0.33 -11.16 7.86
N LEU A 290 -0.99 -11.27 7.90
CA LEU A 290 -1.89 -10.35 7.23
C LEU A 290 -3.03 -9.99 8.16
N ASP A 291 -3.32 -8.70 8.31
CA ASP A 291 -4.57 -8.26 8.91
C ASP A 291 -5.70 -8.42 7.89
N ALA A 292 -6.80 -9.02 8.31
CA ALA A 292 -7.98 -9.11 7.47
C ALA A 292 -8.58 -7.70 7.27
N PRO A 293 -9.12 -7.39 6.09
CA PRO A 293 -9.85 -6.15 5.89
C PRO A 293 -11.07 -6.09 6.81
N PRO A 294 -11.54 -4.88 7.17
CA PRO A 294 -12.73 -4.73 8.02
C PRO A 294 -13.93 -5.43 7.41
N THR A 295 -14.76 -6.06 8.25
CA THR A 295 -15.99 -6.73 7.81
C THR A 295 -17.08 -5.71 7.56
N ASP A 296 -17.88 -5.92 6.51
CA ASP A 296 -19.01 -5.05 6.12
C ASP A 296 -20.22 -5.17 7.07
N ASN A 297 -20.16 -6.04 8.05
CA ASN A 297 -21.25 -6.26 8.99
C ASN A 297 -21.17 -5.27 10.17
N PRO A 298 -21.99 -4.21 10.20
CA PRO A 298 -21.99 -3.26 11.31
C PRO A 298 -22.45 -3.87 12.64
N ALA A 299 -23.02 -5.07 12.62
CA ALA A 299 -23.41 -5.84 13.82
C ALA A 299 -22.33 -6.85 14.24
N ALA A 300 -21.31 -7.11 13.41
CA ALA A 300 -20.16 -7.86 13.87
C ALA A 300 -19.45 -7.01 14.93
N PRO A 301 -19.08 -7.57 16.09
CA PRO A 301 -18.22 -6.86 17.01
C PRO A 301 -16.99 -6.43 16.22
N GLN A 302 -16.63 -5.16 16.36
CA GLN A 302 -15.48 -4.52 15.69
C GLN A 302 -14.15 -5.11 16.19
N GLN A 303 -14.03 -6.38 16.08
CA GLN A 303 -12.80 -7.11 16.14
C GLN A 303 -12.31 -7.24 14.71
N ALA A 304 -11.83 -6.11 14.15
CA ALA A 304 -10.79 -6.25 13.16
C ALA A 304 -9.69 -7.04 13.88
N PRO A 305 -9.44 -8.30 13.53
CA PRO A 305 -8.38 -9.02 14.18
C PRO A 305 -7.10 -8.32 13.83
N VAL A 306 -6.49 -7.62 14.78
CA VAL A 306 -5.11 -7.09 14.69
C VAL A 306 -4.21 -8.32 14.78
N GLN A 307 -4.25 -9.15 13.73
CA GLN A 307 -3.52 -10.41 13.69
C GLN A 307 -2.03 -10.16 13.65
N VAL A 308 -1.58 -9.19 12.86
CA VAL A 308 -0.16 -8.82 12.76
C VAL A 308 0.38 -8.35 14.10
N GLY A 309 -0.36 -7.53 14.84
CA GLY A 309 0.04 -7.08 16.17
C GLY A 309 0.22 -8.23 17.17
N GLN A 310 -0.77 -9.15 17.24
CA GLN A 310 -0.68 -10.31 18.14
C GLN A 310 0.46 -11.25 17.71
N GLN A 311 0.63 -11.50 16.43
CA GLN A 311 1.67 -12.38 15.93
C GLN A 311 3.07 -11.78 16.13
N LEU A 312 3.20 -10.45 16.08
CA LEU A 312 4.44 -9.76 16.44
C LEU A 312 4.78 -9.98 17.93
N VAL A 313 3.79 -9.90 18.82
CA VAL A 313 3.94 -10.25 20.23
C VAL A 313 4.42 -11.71 20.38
N ASP A 314 3.79 -12.65 19.68
CA ASP A 314 4.16 -14.06 19.73
C ASP A 314 5.59 -14.30 19.26
N VAL A 315 6.04 -13.59 18.20
CA VAL A 315 7.44 -13.67 17.71
C VAL A 315 8.42 -13.13 18.73
N ILE A 316 8.11 -12.01 19.40
CA ILE A 316 8.96 -11.44 20.45
C ILE A 316 9.01 -12.37 21.67
N ASP A 317 7.86 -12.96 22.05
CA ASP A 317 7.80 -13.92 23.16
C ASP A 317 8.57 -15.22 22.88
N ALA A 318 8.67 -15.63 21.60
CA ALA A 318 9.46 -16.78 21.18
C ALA A 318 10.97 -16.47 21.03
N ALA A 319 11.37 -15.21 21.03
CA ALA A 319 12.78 -14.83 20.88
C ALA A 319 13.62 -15.31 22.07
N THR A 320 14.83 -15.83 21.77
CA THR A 320 15.74 -16.40 22.76
C THR A 320 17.09 -15.69 22.88
N ARG A 321 17.44 -14.82 21.91
CA ARG A 321 18.73 -14.16 21.86
C ARG A 321 18.59 -12.64 21.66
N GLU A 322 17.97 -12.23 20.56
CA GLU A 322 17.86 -10.83 20.19
C GLU A 322 16.58 -10.54 19.42
N VAL A 323 16.08 -9.30 19.53
CA VAL A 323 14.99 -8.74 18.77
C VAL A 323 15.43 -7.40 18.19
N TRP A 324 15.24 -7.21 16.89
CA TRP A 324 15.44 -5.94 16.21
C TRP A 324 14.11 -5.44 15.69
N LEU A 325 13.72 -4.24 16.12
CA LEU A 325 12.53 -3.55 15.63
C LEU A 325 12.98 -2.31 14.85
N ILE A 326 12.65 -2.26 13.57
CA ILE A 326 12.92 -1.11 12.71
C ILE A 326 11.60 -0.53 12.26
N SER A 327 11.30 0.69 12.68
CA SER A 327 10.02 1.34 12.36
C SER A 327 10.19 2.85 12.32
N ALA A 328 9.75 3.48 11.24
CA ALA A 328 9.78 4.94 11.10
C ALA A 328 8.91 5.64 12.16
N TYR A 329 7.80 5.01 12.57
CA TYR A 329 6.81 5.58 13.49
C TYR A 329 6.51 4.58 14.61
N LEU A 330 7.41 4.54 15.59
CA LEU A 330 7.27 3.63 16.72
C LEU A 330 6.23 4.14 17.72
N ILE A 331 5.05 3.55 17.71
CA ILE A 331 3.98 3.80 18.67
C ILE A 331 3.56 2.44 19.22
N PRO A 332 4.25 1.89 20.23
CA PRO A 332 3.96 0.55 20.73
C PRO A 332 2.61 0.52 21.43
N THR A 333 1.87 -0.58 21.22
CA THR A 333 0.70 -0.89 22.04
C THR A 333 1.15 -1.41 23.41
N LEU A 334 0.23 -1.45 24.36
CA LEU A 334 0.52 -1.99 25.70
C LEU A 334 1.01 -3.45 25.64
N GLU A 335 0.40 -4.26 24.76
CA GLU A 335 0.75 -5.67 24.56
C GLU A 335 2.18 -5.81 24.01
N LEU A 336 2.57 -4.93 23.07
CA LEU A 336 3.91 -4.90 22.52
C LEU A 336 4.95 -4.48 23.57
N GLU A 337 4.68 -3.45 24.37
CA GLU A 337 5.54 -3.04 25.51
C GLU A 337 5.72 -4.17 26.50
N GLN A 338 4.64 -4.88 26.86
CA GLN A 338 4.70 -6.03 27.77
C GLN A 338 5.50 -7.20 27.16
N ALA A 339 5.39 -7.47 25.86
CA ALA A 339 6.18 -8.49 25.19
C ALA A 339 7.68 -8.14 25.19
N ILE A 340 8.03 -6.88 24.95
CA ILE A 340 9.40 -6.37 25.05
C ILE A 340 9.93 -6.56 26.48
N GLN A 341 9.14 -6.19 27.49
CA GLN A 341 9.53 -6.37 28.88
C GLN A 341 9.81 -7.83 29.21
N ARG A 342 8.92 -8.76 28.83
CA ARG A 342 9.13 -10.19 29.03
C ARG A 342 10.37 -10.72 28.32
N ALA A 343 10.68 -10.20 27.11
CA ALA A 343 11.89 -10.56 26.37
C ALA A 343 13.15 -10.15 27.15
N LEU A 344 13.20 -8.90 27.64
CA LEU A 344 14.31 -8.39 28.46
C LEU A 344 14.47 -9.19 29.78
N GLU A 345 13.37 -9.55 30.45
CA GLU A 345 13.39 -10.39 31.68
C GLU A 345 13.95 -11.79 31.41
N ARG A 346 13.83 -12.32 30.18
CA ARG A 346 14.46 -13.59 29.75
C ARG A 346 15.94 -13.41 29.33
N GLY A 347 16.47 -12.20 29.33
CA GLY A 347 17.83 -11.89 28.90
C GLY A 347 17.97 -11.74 27.38
N VAL A 348 16.89 -11.54 26.66
CA VAL A 348 16.90 -11.24 25.21
C VAL A 348 17.31 -9.79 24.99
N GLU A 349 18.26 -9.54 24.11
CA GLU A 349 18.65 -8.19 23.73
C GLU A 349 17.57 -7.59 22.81
N VAL A 350 17.05 -6.43 23.17
CA VAL A 350 16.03 -5.72 22.34
C VAL A 350 16.63 -4.41 21.84
N ARG A 351 16.68 -4.26 20.52
CA ARG A 351 17.19 -3.07 19.83
C ARG A 351 16.10 -2.47 18.95
N ILE A 352 15.96 -1.16 19.00
CA ILE A 352 14.97 -0.40 18.22
C ILE A 352 15.69 0.67 17.41
N LEU A 353 15.37 0.74 16.12
CA LEU A 353 15.77 1.83 15.24
C LEU A 353 14.51 2.56 14.76
N THR A 354 14.45 3.87 15.00
CA THR A 354 13.30 4.70 14.62
C THR A 354 13.74 6.09 14.15
N ASN A 355 12.81 6.87 13.61
CA ASN A 355 13.08 8.23 13.17
C ASN A 355 13.23 9.18 14.37
N SER A 356 14.25 10.05 14.29
CA SER A 356 14.38 11.23 15.15
C SER A 356 13.35 12.30 14.77
N ILE A 357 13.33 13.41 15.51
CA ILE A 357 12.50 14.57 15.14
C ILE A 357 12.93 15.19 13.80
N ASN A 358 14.20 15.06 13.44
CA ASN A 358 14.75 15.67 12.22
C ASN A 358 14.51 14.83 10.96
N SER A 359 14.36 13.53 11.10
CA SER A 359 14.10 12.59 10.01
C SER A 359 12.63 12.18 9.89
N ASN A 360 11.77 12.73 10.75
CA ASN A 360 10.35 12.38 10.80
C ASN A 360 9.50 13.38 10.02
N ASN A 361 8.78 12.91 9.00
CA ASN A 361 7.82 13.71 8.23
C ASN A 361 6.42 13.78 8.86
N HIS A 362 6.17 13.09 10.00
CA HIS A 362 4.90 13.09 10.73
C HIS A 362 5.07 13.51 12.18
N LEU A 363 5.00 14.81 12.47
CA LEU A 363 5.19 15.37 13.82
C LEU A 363 4.21 14.80 14.88
N THR A 364 3.01 14.42 14.47
CA THR A 364 2.02 13.78 15.36
C THR A 364 2.49 12.40 15.79
N ALA A 365 3.05 11.60 14.88
CA ALA A 365 3.62 10.28 15.20
C ALA A 365 4.83 10.42 16.12
N HIS A 366 5.72 11.39 15.87
CA HIS A 366 6.84 11.67 16.76
C HIS A 366 6.38 12.11 18.16
N SER A 367 5.34 12.92 18.25
CA SER A 367 4.77 13.34 19.54
C SER A 367 4.18 12.16 20.33
N ALA A 368 3.60 11.17 19.63
CA ALA A 368 3.13 9.94 20.25
C ALA A 368 4.32 9.08 20.73
N TYR A 369 5.32 8.84 19.89
CA TYR A 369 6.55 8.12 20.23
C TYR A 369 7.23 8.65 21.50
N ARG A 370 7.37 9.96 21.64
CA ARG A 370 8.00 10.60 22.81
C ARG A 370 7.38 10.22 24.14
N LYS A 371 6.16 9.75 24.19
CA LYS A 371 5.52 9.27 25.42
C LYS A 371 6.06 7.92 25.87
N HIS A 372 6.58 7.13 24.95
CA HIS A 372 7.02 5.74 25.16
C HIS A 372 8.53 5.59 25.30
N VAL A 373 9.31 6.43 24.58
CA VAL A 373 10.78 6.25 24.45
C VAL A 373 11.48 6.21 25.81
N ARG A 374 11.08 7.07 26.75
CA ARG A 374 11.69 7.10 28.10
C ARG A 374 11.48 5.78 28.82
N GLN A 375 10.28 5.23 28.79
CA GLN A 375 9.95 3.97 29.42
C GLN A 375 10.72 2.81 28.79
N LEU A 376 10.80 2.77 27.45
CA LEU A 376 11.57 1.75 26.72
C LEU A 376 13.05 1.75 27.14
N VAL A 377 13.68 2.93 27.22
CA VAL A 377 15.08 3.06 27.66
C VAL A 377 15.23 2.67 29.15
N GLU A 378 14.32 3.08 30.02
CA GLU A 378 14.33 2.69 31.44
C GLU A 378 14.13 1.17 31.64
N MET A 379 13.42 0.50 30.73
CA MET A 379 13.29 -0.97 30.70
C MET A 379 14.56 -1.68 30.24
N GLY A 380 15.51 -0.98 29.62
CA GLY A 380 16.76 -1.55 29.12
C GLY A 380 16.77 -1.82 27.61
N VAL A 381 15.85 -1.27 26.84
CA VAL A 381 15.87 -1.33 25.38
C VAL A 381 16.96 -0.43 24.83
N ASP A 382 17.73 -0.94 23.87
CA ASP A 382 18.74 -0.16 23.13
C ASP A 382 18.05 0.57 21.96
N VAL A 383 17.74 1.86 22.17
CA VAL A 383 16.98 2.69 21.22
C VAL A 383 17.90 3.61 20.44
N HIS A 384 17.83 3.53 19.12
CA HIS A 384 18.55 4.37 18.17
C HIS A 384 17.61 5.24 17.37
N GLU A 385 17.89 6.54 17.30
CA GLU A 385 17.18 7.51 16.46
C GLU A 385 18.09 7.95 15.29
N VAL A 386 17.55 7.97 14.06
CA VAL A 386 18.26 8.39 12.85
C VAL A 386 17.79 9.74 12.35
#